data_c8c3f577c859b97e4a560a97e89026ff
#
_entry.id   c8c3f577c859b97e4a560a97e89026ff
#
_cell.length_a   1.000
_cell.length_b   1.000
_cell.length_c   1.000
_cell.angle_alpha   90.00
_cell.angle_beta   90.00
_cell.angle_gamma   90.00
#
_symmetry.space_group_name_H-M   'P 1'
#
loop_
_entity.id
_entity.type
_entity.pdbx_description
1 polymer ?
#
loop_
_entity_poly.entity_id
_entity_poly.type
_entity_poly.pdbx_seq_one_letter_code
_entity_poly.pdbx_strand_id
1 'polypeptide(L)'
;MAYHLDQPLDMHLVLAPHEHVTVPARLRYRPNDPYAVSFAFRTGAESPVTWTFARDLLADGLLRLAGEGDVLLWPSGTGHHAVLNIALSSPAGRARLAAPLREVTDWLTRTYQLVPAGRETDDLDVEAELCRLLHGTG
;
A
#
# COMPACT_ATOMS: atom_id res chain seq x y z
N MET A 1 -2.68 -8.37 20.72
CA MET A 1 -1.93 -7.19 20.29
C MET A 1 -1.84 -7.16 18.79
N ALA A 2 -2.27 -6.06 18.19
CA ALA A 2 -2.22 -5.96 16.73
C ALA A 2 -0.83 -5.46 16.29
N TYR A 3 -0.10 -6.29 15.60
CA TYR A 3 1.12 -5.85 14.93
C TYR A 3 0.75 -5.13 13.65
N HIS A 4 1.51 -4.13 13.32
CA HIS A 4 1.37 -3.48 12.04
C HIS A 4 2.77 -3.13 11.50
N LEU A 5 2.87 -3.08 10.19
CA LEU A 5 4.08 -2.63 9.51
C LEU A 5 3.82 -1.22 9.00
N ASP A 6 4.59 -0.30 9.53
CA ASP A 6 4.50 1.12 9.20
C ASP A 6 5.90 1.59 8.86
N GLN A 7 6.12 1.98 7.61
CA GLN A 7 7.44 2.35 7.14
C GLN A 7 7.41 3.72 6.47
N PRO A 8 8.20 4.68 6.94
CA PRO A 8 8.36 5.94 6.22
C PRO A 8 9.13 5.71 4.92
N LEU A 9 8.77 6.48 3.90
CA LEU A 9 9.34 6.37 2.58
C LEU A 9 9.15 7.70 1.87
N ASP A 10 10.21 8.19 1.23
CA ASP A 10 10.07 9.36 0.38
C ASP A 10 9.61 8.94 -1.01
N MET A 11 8.53 9.54 -1.45
CA MET A 11 8.03 9.38 -2.80
C MET A 11 8.23 10.67 -3.59
N HIS A 12 8.18 10.57 -4.89
CA HIS A 12 8.26 11.73 -5.77
C HIS A 12 6.90 11.97 -6.42
N LEU A 13 6.34 13.14 -6.16
CA LEU A 13 5.15 13.61 -6.89
C LEU A 13 5.61 14.15 -8.22
N VAL A 14 5.12 13.58 -9.31
CA VAL A 14 5.50 13.94 -10.67
C VAL A 14 4.58 15.06 -11.14
N LEU A 15 5.13 16.25 -11.33
CA LEU A 15 4.37 17.42 -11.76
C LEU A 15 4.43 17.59 -13.29
N ALA A 16 5.56 17.23 -13.87
CA ALA A 16 5.80 17.31 -15.31
C ALA A 16 6.89 16.30 -15.66
N PRO A 17 7.15 16.00 -16.94
CA PRO A 17 8.09 14.95 -17.31
C PRO A 17 9.47 15.02 -16.64
N HIS A 18 9.91 16.23 -16.27
CA HIS A 18 11.21 16.41 -15.62
C HIS A 18 11.13 17.18 -14.31
N GLU A 19 9.93 17.29 -13.74
CA GLU A 19 9.71 17.98 -12.48
C GLU A 19 9.13 17.04 -11.44
N HIS A 20 9.85 16.88 -10.33
CA HIS A 20 9.43 16.05 -9.23
C HIS A 20 9.51 16.84 -7.94
N VAL A 21 8.59 16.58 -7.03
CA VAL A 21 8.63 17.09 -5.66
C VAL A 21 8.68 15.89 -4.74
N THR A 22 9.66 15.87 -3.84
CA THR A 22 9.72 14.82 -2.84
C THR A 22 8.64 15.02 -1.80
N VAL A 23 7.84 13.99 -1.57
CA VAL A 23 6.78 14.00 -0.56
C VAL A 23 7.03 12.89 0.44
N PRO A 24 7.01 13.22 1.76
CA PRO A 24 7.10 12.18 2.77
C PRO A 24 5.86 11.30 2.71
N ALA A 25 6.07 10.00 2.80
CA ALA A 25 4.99 9.03 2.74
C ALA A 25 5.19 7.95 3.79
N ARG A 26 4.14 7.19 4.03
CA ARG A 26 4.18 6.01 4.89
C ARG A 26 3.46 4.87 4.21
N LEU A 27 4.09 3.71 4.26
CA LEU A 27 3.48 2.45 3.87
C LEU A 27 2.93 1.80 5.12
N ARG A 28 1.66 1.39 5.10
CA ARG A 28 1.01 0.81 6.28
C ARG A 28 0.31 -0.49 5.96
N TYR A 29 0.49 -1.46 6.84
CA TYR A 29 -0.16 -2.75 6.75
C TYR A 29 -0.57 -3.22 8.14
N ARG A 30 -1.79 -3.71 8.27
CA ARG A 30 -2.33 -4.23 9.53
C ARG A 30 -2.86 -5.65 9.34
N PRO A 31 -2.44 -6.61 10.19
CA PRO A 31 -2.94 -7.98 10.07
C PRO A 31 -4.45 -8.13 10.27
N ASN A 32 -5.10 -7.21 10.98
CA ASN A 32 -6.55 -7.24 11.16
C ASN A 32 -7.31 -6.75 9.92
N ASP A 33 -6.59 -6.22 8.94
CA ASP A 33 -7.11 -5.89 7.61
C ASP A 33 -6.13 -6.45 6.58
N PRO A 34 -6.01 -7.77 6.49
CA PRO A 34 -4.85 -8.42 5.84
C PRO A 34 -4.84 -8.32 4.32
N TYR A 35 -5.97 -8.00 3.71
CA TYR A 35 -6.06 -7.88 2.25
C TYR A 35 -5.68 -6.51 1.73
N ALA A 36 -5.53 -5.53 2.62
CA ALA A 36 -5.33 -4.13 2.22
C ALA A 36 -3.97 -3.60 2.63
N VAL A 37 -3.46 -2.67 1.83
CA VAL A 37 -2.30 -1.84 2.17
C VAL A 37 -2.71 -0.39 2.02
N SER A 38 -2.04 0.50 2.72
CA SER A 38 -2.31 1.94 2.64
C SER A 38 -1.03 2.72 2.38
N PHE A 39 -1.14 3.72 1.52
CA PHE A 39 -0.10 4.71 1.29
C PHE A 39 -0.63 6.04 1.80
N ALA A 40 0.04 6.61 2.78
CA ALA A 40 -0.29 7.93 3.30
C ALA A 40 0.82 8.90 2.88
N PHE A 41 0.46 10.05 2.34
CA PHE A 41 1.43 11.04 1.94
C PHE A 41 0.87 12.44 2.14
N ARG A 42 1.78 13.40 2.21
CA ARG A 42 1.43 14.79 2.51
C ARG A 42 1.98 15.67 1.40
N THR A 43 1.11 16.44 0.77
CA THR A 43 1.47 17.33 -0.37
C THR A 43 1.53 18.80 0.02
N GLY A 44 1.57 19.10 1.32
CA GLY A 44 1.61 20.47 1.80
C GLY A 44 1.35 20.51 3.29
N ALA A 45 0.85 21.67 3.78
CA ALA A 45 0.51 21.84 5.19
C ALA A 45 -0.81 21.18 5.58
N GLU A 46 -1.52 20.62 4.62
CA GLU A 46 -2.81 19.99 4.83
C GLU A 46 -2.66 18.59 5.45
N SER A 47 -3.79 18.03 5.84
CA SER A 47 -3.85 16.67 6.38
C SER A 47 -3.30 15.66 5.37
N PRO A 48 -2.69 14.55 5.84
CA PRO A 48 -2.21 13.53 4.93
C PRO A 48 -3.33 12.94 4.09
N VAL A 49 -3.02 12.62 2.85
CA VAL A 49 -3.91 11.89 1.97
C VAL A 49 -3.58 10.40 2.12
N THR A 50 -4.60 9.57 2.35
CA THR A 50 -4.41 8.13 2.49
C THR A 50 -5.16 7.42 1.38
N TRP A 51 -4.44 6.55 0.67
CA TRP A 51 -5.01 5.66 -0.33
C TRP A 51 -4.87 4.22 0.15
N THR A 52 -5.98 3.50 0.13
CA THR A 52 -6.02 2.10 0.54
C THR A 52 -6.46 1.26 -0.64
N PHE A 53 -5.74 0.17 -0.90
CA PHE A 53 -6.06 -0.74 -1.99
C PHE A 53 -5.57 -2.14 -1.65
N ALA A 54 -5.91 -3.10 -2.51
CA ALA A 54 -5.60 -4.49 -2.23
C ALA A 54 -4.10 -4.76 -2.19
N ARG A 55 -3.68 -5.57 -1.22
CA ARG A 55 -2.28 -6.00 -1.11
C ARG A 55 -1.84 -6.74 -2.38
N ASP A 56 -2.72 -7.58 -2.93
CA ASP A 56 -2.42 -8.31 -4.16
C ASP A 56 -2.27 -7.39 -5.37
N LEU A 57 -2.99 -6.27 -5.38
CA LEU A 57 -2.84 -5.27 -6.43
C LEU A 57 -1.43 -4.67 -6.39
N LEU A 58 -0.92 -4.37 -5.20
CA LEU A 58 0.45 -3.88 -5.07
C LEU A 58 1.45 -4.92 -5.54
N ALA A 59 1.25 -6.19 -5.17
CA ALA A 59 2.13 -7.26 -5.61
C ALA A 59 2.18 -7.36 -7.13
N ASP A 60 1.02 -7.28 -7.78
CA ASP A 60 0.96 -7.29 -9.25
C ASP A 60 1.64 -6.06 -9.85
N GLY A 61 1.42 -4.90 -9.26
CA GLY A 61 1.97 -3.62 -9.74
C GLY A 61 3.48 -3.53 -9.67
N LEU A 62 4.11 -4.33 -8.81
CA LEU A 62 5.57 -4.41 -8.75
C LEU A 62 6.15 -5.16 -9.95
N LEU A 63 5.34 -5.93 -10.66
CA LEU A 63 5.78 -6.77 -11.77
C LEU A 63 5.26 -6.30 -13.15
N ARG A 64 4.09 -5.67 -13.18
CA ARG A 64 3.43 -5.30 -14.44
C ARG A 64 2.40 -4.21 -14.16
N LEU A 65 1.84 -3.65 -15.23
CA LEU A 65 0.72 -2.73 -15.09
C LEU A 65 -0.45 -3.46 -14.43
N ALA A 66 -0.94 -2.91 -13.33
CA ALA A 66 -2.02 -3.48 -12.56
C ALA A 66 -2.99 -2.40 -12.10
N GLY A 67 -4.24 -2.79 -11.88
CA GLY A 67 -5.29 -1.90 -11.39
C GLY A 67 -6.25 -1.47 -12.47
N GLU A 68 -7.35 -0.90 -12.02
CA GLU A 68 -8.38 -0.34 -12.88
C GLU A 68 -8.97 0.88 -12.18
N GLY A 69 -9.46 1.84 -12.98
CA GLY A 69 -10.13 3.00 -12.42
C GLY A 69 -9.19 3.95 -11.70
N ASP A 70 -9.42 4.12 -10.41
CA ASP A 70 -8.79 5.20 -9.65
C ASP A 70 -7.34 4.93 -9.25
N VAL A 71 -6.88 3.70 -9.30
CA VAL A 71 -5.52 3.33 -8.92
C VAL A 71 -4.89 2.47 -9.99
N LEU A 72 -3.77 2.94 -10.56
CA LEU A 72 -2.96 2.17 -11.49
C LEU A 72 -1.53 2.11 -10.96
N LEU A 73 -0.92 0.94 -11.03
CA LEU A 73 0.43 0.70 -10.55
C LEU A 73 1.24 0.04 -11.66
N TRP A 74 2.49 0.47 -11.86
CA TRP A 74 3.38 -0.21 -12.81
C TRP A 74 4.84 0.08 -12.48
N PRO A 75 5.73 -0.89 -12.72
CA PRO A 75 7.16 -0.67 -12.50
C PRO A 75 7.79 -0.01 -13.72
N SER A 76 8.87 0.75 -13.50
CA SER A 76 9.71 1.26 -14.56
C SER A 76 11.13 1.47 -14.08
N GLY A 77 12.06 1.58 -15.02
CA GLY A 77 13.47 1.74 -14.71
C GLY A 77 14.16 0.42 -14.39
N THR A 78 15.46 0.50 -14.12
CA THR A 78 16.28 -0.68 -13.85
C THR A 78 17.24 -0.42 -12.70
N GLY A 79 17.62 -1.49 -11.98
CA GLY A 79 18.61 -1.42 -10.92
C GLY A 79 18.18 -0.49 -9.79
N HIS A 80 19.10 0.37 -9.38
CA HIS A 80 18.84 1.30 -8.28
C HIS A 80 17.87 2.42 -8.64
N HIS A 81 17.59 2.61 -9.92
CA HIS A 81 16.68 3.65 -10.39
C HIS A 81 15.28 3.12 -10.67
N ALA A 82 15.05 1.83 -10.43
CA ALA A 82 13.73 1.25 -10.61
C ALA A 82 12.73 1.85 -9.64
N VAL A 83 11.55 2.20 -10.15
CA VAL A 83 10.48 2.81 -9.36
C VAL A 83 9.17 2.09 -9.58
N LEU A 84 8.32 2.16 -8.58
CA LEU A 84 6.90 1.85 -8.70
C LEU A 84 6.18 3.15 -9.00
N ASN A 85 5.49 3.20 -10.12
CA ASN A 85 4.63 4.33 -10.48
C ASN A 85 3.24 4.09 -9.94
N ILE A 86 2.65 5.12 -9.38
CA ILE A 86 1.31 5.09 -8.80
C ILE A 86 0.52 6.23 -9.40
N ALA A 87 -0.51 5.90 -10.18
CA ALA A 87 -1.41 6.89 -10.73
C ALA A 87 -2.72 6.86 -9.96
N LEU A 88 -3.09 7.97 -9.38
CA LEU A 88 -4.28 8.12 -8.57
C LEU A 88 -5.23 9.09 -9.22
N SER A 89 -6.51 8.75 -9.26
CA SER A 89 -7.56 9.59 -9.81
C SER A 89 -8.68 9.75 -8.78
N SER A 90 -9.17 10.97 -8.63
CA SER A 90 -10.31 11.27 -7.78
C SER A 90 -11.12 12.38 -8.42
N PRO A 91 -12.33 12.68 -7.94
CA PRO A 91 -13.08 13.84 -8.44
C PRO A 91 -12.33 15.15 -8.29
N ALA A 92 -11.40 15.24 -7.31
CA ALA A 92 -10.59 16.43 -7.09
C ALA A 92 -9.43 16.56 -8.08
N GLY A 93 -9.09 15.49 -8.84
CA GLY A 93 -8.01 15.54 -9.80
C GLY A 93 -7.20 14.26 -9.86
N ARG A 94 -6.06 14.35 -10.52
CA ARG A 94 -5.16 13.23 -10.73
C ARG A 94 -3.79 13.53 -10.14
N ALA A 95 -3.15 12.49 -9.63
CA ALA A 95 -1.78 12.57 -9.13
C ALA A 95 -0.99 11.36 -9.60
N ARG A 96 0.28 11.57 -9.85
CA ARG A 96 1.20 10.48 -10.16
C ARG A 96 2.37 10.55 -9.20
N LEU A 97 2.66 9.43 -8.56
CA LEU A 97 3.77 9.31 -7.62
C LEU A 97 4.72 8.23 -8.09
N ALA A 98 5.97 8.36 -7.72
CA ALA A 98 6.98 7.34 -7.95
C ALA A 98 7.63 7.00 -6.63
N ALA A 99 7.73 5.72 -6.32
CA ALA A 99 8.36 5.21 -5.11
C ALA A 99 9.52 4.28 -5.48
N PRO A 100 10.59 4.22 -4.67
CA PRO A 100 11.67 3.28 -4.93
C PRO A 100 11.15 1.85 -4.94
N LEU A 101 11.33 1.16 -6.05
CA LEU A 101 10.77 -0.18 -6.24
C LEU A 101 11.30 -1.17 -5.20
N ARG A 102 12.59 -1.11 -4.90
CA ARG A 102 13.22 -2.02 -3.95
C ARG A 102 12.65 -1.87 -2.55
N GLU A 103 12.48 -0.64 -2.08
CA GLU A 103 11.96 -0.39 -0.74
C GLU A 103 10.51 -0.85 -0.60
N VAL A 104 9.70 -0.62 -1.62
CA VAL A 104 8.32 -1.10 -1.62
C VAL A 104 8.28 -2.62 -1.66
N THR A 105 9.12 -3.24 -2.50
CA THR A 105 9.20 -4.70 -2.59
C THR A 105 9.61 -5.33 -1.26
N ASP A 106 10.63 -4.78 -0.61
CA ASP A 106 11.11 -5.29 0.67
C ASP A 106 10.02 -5.16 1.75
N TRP A 107 9.33 -4.05 1.79
CA TRP A 107 8.23 -3.84 2.73
C TRP A 107 7.08 -4.82 2.46
N LEU A 108 6.69 -4.95 1.20
CA LEU A 108 5.61 -5.88 0.84
C LEU A 108 5.97 -7.32 1.21
N THR A 109 7.22 -7.73 0.98
CA THR A 109 7.71 -9.03 1.39
C THR A 109 7.49 -9.25 2.89
N ARG A 110 7.76 -8.24 3.71
CA ARG A 110 7.52 -8.33 5.15
C ARG A 110 6.04 -8.48 5.49
N THR A 111 5.14 -7.87 4.71
CA THR A 111 3.71 -8.08 4.95
C THR A 111 3.31 -9.54 4.69
N TYR A 112 3.90 -10.17 3.68
CA TYR A 112 3.62 -11.58 3.39
C TYR A 112 4.30 -12.53 4.36
N GLN A 113 5.37 -12.11 5.00
CA GLN A 113 5.98 -12.87 6.09
C GLN A 113 5.11 -12.82 7.34
N LEU A 114 4.49 -11.67 7.59
CA LEU A 114 3.59 -11.49 8.72
C LEU A 114 2.26 -12.23 8.52
N VAL A 115 1.67 -12.09 7.33
CA VAL A 115 0.43 -12.78 6.96
C VAL A 115 0.63 -13.36 5.57
N PRO A 116 0.96 -14.66 5.47
CA PRO A 116 1.21 -15.30 4.16
C PRO A 116 0.00 -15.25 3.24
N ALA A 117 0.27 -15.23 1.93
CA ALA A 117 -0.77 -15.28 0.92
C ALA A 117 -1.61 -16.56 1.09
N GLY A 118 -2.92 -16.41 1.02
CA GLY A 118 -3.85 -17.51 1.24
C GLY A 118 -4.20 -17.74 2.70
N ARG A 119 -3.54 -17.04 3.63
CA ARG A 119 -3.79 -17.17 5.06
C ARG A 119 -4.30 -15.89 5.70
N GLU A 120 -4.80 -14.99 4.88
CA GLU A 120 -5.28 -13.69 5.34
C GLU A 120 -6.45 -13.79 6.31
N THR A 121 -7.25 -14.84 6.20
CA THR A 121 -8.43 -15.02 7.06
C THR A 121 -8.11 -15.72 8.38
N ASP A 122 -6.90 -16.22 8.58
CA ASP A 122 -6.57 -16.99 9.78
C ASP A 122 -6.83 -16.19 11.06
N ASP A 123 -6.32 -14.96 11.13
CA ASP A 123 -6.53 -14.10 12.29
C ASP A 123 -7.98 -13.64 12.41
N LEU A 124 -8.62 -13.37 11.28
CA LEU A 124 -10.02 -12.97 11.25
C LEU A 124 -10.92 -14.09 11.74
N ASP A 125 -10.64 -15.32 11.33
CA ASP A 125 -11.39 -16.49 11.76
C ASP A 125 -11.26 -16.72 13.28
N VAL A 126 -10.06 -16.56 13.81
CA VAL A 126 -9.82 -16.68 15.25
C VAL A 126 -10.60 -15.61 16.02
N GLU A 127 -10.56 -14.36 15.54
CA GLU A 127 -11.32 -13.28 16.17
C GLU A 127 -12.83 -13.54 16.12
N ALA A 128 -13.33 -13.98 15.00
CA ALA A 128 -14.75 -14.29 14.87
C ALA A 128 -15.16 -15.43 15.81
N GLU A 129 -14.32 -16.46 15.93
CA GLU A 129 -14.55 -17.56 16.83
C GLU A 129 -14.56 -17.12 18.30
N LEU A 130 -13.60 -16.28 18.69
CA LEU A 130 -13.57 -15.73 20.03
C LEU A 130 -14.80 -14.87 20.34
N CYS A 131 -15.24 -14.07 19.37
CA CYS A 131 -16.45 -13.26 19.56
C CYS A 131 -17.68 -14.14 19.80
N ARG A 132 -17.82 -15.22 19.07
CA ARG A 132 -18.95 -16.16 19.25
C ARG A 132 -18.90 -16.81 20.63
N LEU A 133 -17.72 -17.24 21.05
CA LEU A 133 -17.53 -17.88 22.35
C LEU A 133 -17.82 -16.91 23.50
N LEU A 134 -17.34 -15.67 23.37
CA LEU A 134 -17.50 -14.68 24.42
C LEU A 134 -18.91 -14.15 24.56
N HIS A 135 -19.66 -14.09 23.45
CA HIS A 135 -21.02 -13.53 23.44
C HIS A 135 -22.12 -14.59 23.54
N GLY A 136 -21.75 -15.86 23.56
CA GLY A 136 -22.69 -16.95 23.70
C GLY A 136 -23.70 -17.06 22.58
N THR A 137 -23.46 -16.47 21.44
CA THR A 137 -24.32 -16.60 20.27
C THR A 137 -23.98 -17.92 19.60
N GLY A 138 -24.82 -18.85 19.83
CA GLY A 138 -24.70 -20.16 19.20
C GLY A 138 -24.99 -20.11 17.72
#